data_cc273b019a8b97f15fe9e496170d6e78
#
_entry.id   cc273b019a8b97f15fe9e496170d6e78
#
_cell.length_a   1.000
_cell.length_b   1.000
_cell.length_c   1.000
_cell.angle_alpha   90.00
_cell.angle_beta   90.00
_cell.angle_gamma   90.00
#
_symmetry.space_group_name_H-M   'P 1'
#
loop_
_entity.id
_entity.type
_entity.pdbx_description
1 polymer ?
#
loop_
_entity_poly.entity_id
_entity_poly.type
_entity_poly.pdbx_seq_one_letter_code
_entity_poly.pdbx_strand_id
1 'polypeptide(L)'
;MHLIITDAWLAKSRAIHLTGTWLALTGMALSLGLMLVAAGLYHWVFLKGAREGWPIVGSLVRLVVKDEFEQRDRFMRENLDVLARQLGEMQARLTQLESLGERVSGLAGINPADIKAAPGRGGALVSGRPLSMDELQATLNDLDRLTNQRTDLLTVLESRLFDQKMHSMMVPTQRPVAAGTLGSEFGWRIDPITGHSALHTGLDFQADTGTPILAAASGVVVAQEYHPEYGNVLEIDHGNDLITRYAHASVVLVKKGDLIKRGQKIAEVGTTGRSTGAHLHFEVLVQGIPQDPQKFLRAGGNLAARQVARLAQQTARVTSVPRVEKQRAVRR
;
A
#
# COMPACT_ATOMS: atom_id res chain seq x y z
N MET A 1 -92.11 -15.43 25.08
CA MET A 1 -92.64 -15.64 23.74
C MET A 1 -93.12 -17.08 23.59
N HIS A 2 -94.35 -17.33 23.20
CA HIS A 2 -94.85 -18.68 23.00
C HIS A 2 -94.81 -19.04 21.53
N LEU A 3 -94.03 -20.03 21.19
CA LEU A 3 -94.01 -20.58 19.82
C LEU A 3 -94.97 -21.77 19.78
N ILE A 4 -96.03 -21.67 19.09
CA ILE A 4 -97.02 -22.73 18.90
C ILE A 4 -96.71 -23.39 17.57
N ILE A 5 -96.13 -24.58 17.60
CA ILE A 5 -95.97 -25.38 16.36
C ILE A 5 -97.18 -26.24 16.20
N THR A 6 -98.00 -25.94 15.19
CA THR A 6 -99.12 -26.78 14.78
C THR A 6 -98.67 -27.70 13.66
N ASP A 7 -98.64 -28.97 13.92
CA ASP A 7 -98.42 -29.98 12.90
C ASP A 7 -99.73 -30.34 12.27
N ALA A 8 -99.91 -29.98 11.00
CA ALA A 8 -101.12 -30.14 10.25
C ALA A 8 -101.57 -31.60 10.04
N TRP A 9 -100.64 -32.57 10.35
CA TRP A 9 -100.91 -33.96 10.07
C TRP A 9 -101.22 -34.82 11.37
N LEU A 10 -100.89 -34.35 12.56
CA LEU A 10 -101.08 -35.11 13.81
C LEU A 10 -101.92 -34.45 14.88
N ALA A 11 -102.63 -33.35 14.64
CA ALA A 11 -103.54 -32.63 15.55
C ALA A 11 -103.01 -32.50 17.02
N LYS A 12 -101.67 -32.39 17.25
CA LYS A 12 -101.03 -32.15 18.52
C LYS A 12 -100.29 -30.82 18.47
N SER A 13 -100.83 -29.86 19.23
CA SER A 13 -100.12 -28.61 19.50
C SER A 13 -99.17 -28.77 20.63
N ARG A 14 -97.87 -28.58 20.50
CA ARG A 14 -96.90 -28.46 21.60
C ARG A 14 -96.56 -26.97 21.76
N ALA A 15 -96.88 -26.50 22.98
CA ALA A 15 -96.43 -25.13 23.30
C ALA A 15 -95.02 -25.29 24.00
N ILE A 16 -94.09 -24.68 23.39
CA ILE A 16 -92.70 -24.62 23.94
C ILE A 16 -92.57 -23.23 24.55
N HIS A 17 -92.28 -23.18 25.86
CA HIS A 17 -91.97 -21.95 26.58
C HIS A 17 -90.55 -21.55 26.30
N LEU A 18 -90.34 -20.61 25.44
CA LEU A 18 -89.01 -20.04 25.17
C LEU A 18 -88.75 -18.89 26.14
N THR A 19 -87.90 -19.10 27.12
CA THR A 19 -87.41 -18.06 28.02
C THR A 19 -86.38 -17.24 27.24
N GLY A 20 -86.21 -15.93 27.54
CA GLY A 20 -85.24 -15.04 26.84
C GLY A 20 -83.81 -15.56 26.84
N THR A 21 -83.43 -16.26 27.86
CA THR A 21 -82.11 -16.92 27.98
C THR A 21 -81.92 -18.06 26.96
N TRP A 22 -82.99 -18.87 26.71
CA TRP A 22 -82.96 -19.94 25.71
C TRP A 22 -82.86 -19.38 24.29
N LEU A 23 -83.58 -18.28 23.99
CA LEU A 23 -83.49 -17.58 22.69
C LEU A 23 -82.10 -16.99 22.47
N ALA A 24 -81.49 -16.41 23.52
CA ALA A 24 -80.14 -15.88 23.41
C ALA A 24 -79.08 -17.00 23.20
N LEU A 25 -79.22 -18.12 23.92
CA LEU A 25 -78.35 -19.27 23.76
C LEU A 25 -78.47 -19.95 22.37
N THR A 26 -79.69 -20.09 21.85
CA THR A 26 -79.90 -20.65 20.51
C THR A 26 -79.41 -19.70 19.41
N GLY A 27 -79.60 -18.39 19.59
CA GLY A 27 -79.08 -17.40 18.69
C GLY A 27 -77.53 -17.40 18.66
N MET A 28 -76.94 -17.49 19.84
CA MET A 28 -75.47 -17.55 19.98
C MET A 28 -74.89 -18.86 19.41
N ALA A 29 -75.55 -20.01 19.65
CA ALA A 29 -75.16 -21.28 19.06
C ALA A 29 -75.27 -21.30 17.52
N LEU A 30 -76.36 -20.70 16.99
CA LEU A 30 -76.54 -20.57 15.55
C LEU A 30 -75.48 -19.65 14.91
N SER A 31 -75.19 -18.52 15.54
CA SER A 31 -74.13 -17.59 15.12
C SER A 31 -72.76 -18.26 15.12
N LEU A 32 -72.45 -18.99 16.20
CA LEU A 32 -71.18 -19.73 16.30
C LEU A 32 -71.09 -20.84 15.22
N GLY A 33 -72.20 -21.57 15.03
CA GLY A 33 -72.28 -22.59 13.98
C GLY A 33 -72.08 -22.03 12.58
N LEU A 34 -72.72 -20.86 12.28
CA LEU A 34 -72.57 -20.18 11.01
C LEU A 34 -71.11 -19.69 10.78
N MET A 35 -70.52 -19.20 11.86
CA MET A 35 -69.12 -18.76 11.81
C MET A 35 -68.14 -19.94 11.55
N LEU A 36 -68.39 -21.09 12.20
CA LEU A 36 -67.58 -22.29 11.97
C LEU A 36 -67.75 -22.86 10.54
N VAL A 37 -68.99 -22.83 10.02
CA VAL A 37 -69.27 -23.24 8.62
C VAL A 37 -68.63 -22.28 7.66
N ALA A 38 -68.67 -20.97 7.88
CA ALA A 38 -68.03 -19.97 7.05
C ALA A 38 -66.50 -20.13 7.06
N ALA A 39 -65.90 -20.31 8.24
CA ALA A 39 -64.50 -20.56 8.39
C ALA A 39 -64.07 -21.89 7.68
N GLY A 40 -64.86 -22.95 7.86
CA GLY A 40 -64.60 -24.22 7.19
C GLY A 40 -64.73 -24.14 5.66
N LEU A 41 -65.76 -23.45 5.15
CA LEU A 41 -65.92 -23.19 3.73
C LEU A 41 -64.80 -22.34 3.16
N TYR A 42 -64.40 -21.26 3.88
CA TYR A 42 -63.29 -20.43 3.49
C TYR A 42 -62.01 -21.24 3.41
N HIS A 43 -61.73 -22.05 4.45
CA HIS A 43 -60.54 -22.88 4.50
C HIS A 43 -60.53 -23.94 3.38
N TRP A 44 -61.70 -24.59 3.13
CA TRP A 44 -61.84 -25.59 2.10
C TRP A 44 -61.74 -25.00 0.70
N VAL A 45 -62.44 -23.89 0.42
CA VAL A 45 -62.38 -23.20 -0.90
C VAL A 45 -60.99 -22.64 -1.17
N PHE A 46 -60.38 -22.02 -0.14
CA PHE A 46 -59.05 -21.44 -0.31
C PHE A 46 -57.97 -22.50 -0.49
N LEU A 47 -57.96 -23.57 0.33
CA LEU A 47 -56.98 -24.64 0.21
C LEU A 47 -57.17 -25.46 -1.07
N LYS A 48 -58.41 -25.77 -1.41
CA LYS A 48 -58.74 -26.53 -2.62
C LYS A 48 -58.49 -25.70 -3.86
N GLY A 49 -58.88 -24.43 -3.87
CA GLY A 49 -58.64 -23.51 -4.95
C GLY A 49 -57.16 -23.22 -5.20
N ALA A 50 -56.33 -23.15 -4.13
CA ALA A 50 -54.89 -23.02 -4.21
C ALA A 50 -54.20 -24.30 -4.78
N ARG A 51 -54.73 -25.50 -4.42
CA ARG A 51 -54.16 -26.78 -4.91
C ARG A 51 -54.60 -27.13 -6.35
N GLU A 52 -55.83 -26.82 -6.70
CA GLU A 52 -56.41 -27.16 -8.01
C GLU A 52 -56.24 -26.02 -9.05
N GLY A 53 -55.64 -24.89 -8.65
CA GLY A 53 -55.34 -23.78 -9.56
C GLY A 53 -56.55 -23.02 -10.05
N TRP A 54 -57.58 -22.87 -9.21
CA TRP A 54 -58.78 -22.09 -9.60
C TRP A 54 -58.42 -20.68 -10.01
N PRO A 55 -58.95 -20.17 -11.13
CA PRO A 55 -58.45 -18.92 -11.74
C PRO A 55 -58.54 -17.70 -10.83
N ILE A 56 -59.55 -17.62 -9.96
CA ILE A 56 -59.71 -16.47 -9.03
C ILE A 56 -58.75 -16.59 -7.82
N VAL A 57 -58.65 -17.78 -7.20
CA VAL A 57 -57.76 -18.00 -6.06
C VAL A 57 -56.30 -18.00 -6.51
N GLY A 58 -56.01 -18.62 -7.65
CA GLY A 58 -54.67 -18.65 -8.25
C GLY A 58 -54.20 -17.27 -8.73
N SER A 59 -55.06 -16.35 -9.12
CA SER A 59 -54.68 -14.96 -9.45
C SER A 59 -54.37 -14.14 -8.20
N LEU A 60 -55.11 -14.30 -7.12
CA LEU A 60 -54.86 -13.64 -5.82
C LEU A 60 -53.57 -14.15 -5.16
N VAL A 61 -53.39 -15.46 -5.11
CA VAL A 61 -52.17 -16.08 -4.58
C VAL A 61 -50.97 -15.67 -5.42
N ARG A 62 -51.06 -15.68 -6.75
CA ARG A 62 -49.98 -15.20 -7.64
C ARG A 62 -49.65 -13.73 -7.45
N LEU A 63 -50.62 -12.88 -7.17
CA LEU A 63 -50.41 -11.44 -6.97
C LEU A 63 -49.67 -11.15 -5.68
N VAL A 64 -50.05 -11.83 -4.56
CA VAL A 64 -49.38 -11.70 -3.27
C VAL A 64 -47.97 -12.33 -3.29
N VAL A 65 -47.87 -13.56 -3.82
CA VAL A 65 -46.61 -14.26 -3.92
C VAL A 65 -45.62 -13.60 -4.90
N LYS A 66 -46.14 -13.04 -6.02
CA LYS A 66 -45.32 -12.30 -6.96
C LYS A 66 -44.74 -11.03 -6.37
N ASP A 67 -45.53 -10.29 -5.58
CA ASP A 67 -45.04 -9.06 -4.93
C ASP A 67 -43.96 -9.37 -3.91
N GLU A 68 -44.10 -10.44 -3.13
CA GLU A 68 -43.10 -10.90 -2.14
C GLU A 68 -41.81 -11.43 -2.81
N PHE A 69 -41.94 -12.12 -3.95
CA PHE A 69 -40.80 -12.54 -4.75
C PHE A 69 -40.08 -11.36 -5.40
N GLU A 70 -40.80 -10.41 -5.97
CA GLU A 70 -40.24 -9.20 -6.58
C GLU A 70 -39.52 -8.32 -5.53
N GLN A 71 -40.05 -8.20 -4.31
CA GLN A 71 -39.39 -7.50 -3.20
C GLN A 71 -38.12 -8.21 -2.76
N ARG A 72 -38.14 -9.52 -2.63
CA ARG A 72 -36.96 -10.33 -2.31
C ARG A 72 -35.89 -10.23 -3.42
N ASP A 73 -36.30 -10.30 -4.68
CA ASP A 73 -35.38 -10.17 -5.80
C ASP A 73 -34.76 -8.77 -5.88
N ARG A 74 -35.52 -7.71 -5.62
CA ARG A 74 -34.97 -6.34 -5.52
C ARG A 74 -33.99 -6.21 -4.39
N PHE A 75 -34.34 -6.67 -3.21
CA PHE A 75 -33.46 -6.66 -2.04
C PHE A 75 -32.17 -7.43 -2.28
N MET A 76 -32.27 -8.61 -2.92
CA MET A 76 -31.07 -9.39 -3.28
C MET A 76 -30.21 -8.67 -4.32
N ARG A 77 -30.81 -8.09 -5.36
CA ARG A 77 -30.05 -7.33 -6.38
C ARG A 77 -29.38 -6.11 -5.80
N GLU A 78 -30.08 -5.32 -4.98
CA GLU A 78 -29.50 -4.16 -4.31
C GLU A 78 -28.30 -4.54 -3.41
N ASN A 79 -28.41 -5.61 -2.65
CA ASN A 79 -27.32 -6.11 -1.82
C ASN A 79 -26.14 -6.62 -2.66
N LEU A 80 -26.40 -7.33 -3.75
CA LEU A 80 -25.37 -7.79 -4.68
C LEU A 80 -24.66 -6.62 -5.36
N ASP A 81 -25.39 -5.57 -5.74
CA ASP A 81 -24.82 -4.36 -6.34
C ASP A 81 -23.91 -3.61 -5.36
N VAL A 82 -24.31 -3.52 -4.08
CA VAL A 82 -23.48 -2.92 -3.03
C VAL A 82 -22.21 -3.74 -2.82
N LEU A 83 -22.34 -5.07 -2.70
CA LEU A 83 -21.19 -5.97 -2.55
C LEU A 83 -20.25 -5.91 -3.75
N ALA A 84 -20.81 -5.87 -4.97
CA ALA A 84 -20.00 -5.76 -6.19
C ALA A 84 -19.19 -4.46 -6.24
N ARG A 85 -19.80 -3.32 -5.82
CA ARG A 85 -19.08 -2.04 -5.72
C ARG A 85 -17.98 -2.10 -4.69
N GLN A 86 -18.26 -2.62 -3.48
CA GLN A 86 -17.25 -2.75 -2.42
C GLN A 86 -16.10 -3.66 -2.86
N LEU A 87 -16.38 -4.75 -3.56
CA LEU A 87 -15.37 -5.64 -4.12
C LEU A 87 -14.50 -4.93 -5.17
N GLY A 88 -15.13 -4.13 -6.04
CA GLY A 88 -14.42 -3.32 -7.03
C GLY A 88 -13.51 -2.27 -6.39
N GLU A 89 -13.99 -1.56 -5.38
CA GLU A 89 -13.19 -0.60 -4.60
C GLU A 89 -12.01 -1.28 -3.92
N MET A 90 -12.24 -2.45 -3.31
CA MET A 90 -11.20 -3.21 -2.65
C MET A 90 -10.14 -3.70 -3.64
N GLN A 91 -10.55 -4.14 -4.84
CA GLN A 91 -9.62 -4.53 -5.89
C GLN A 91 -8.76 -3.34 -6.36
N ALA A 92 -9.36 -2.16 -6.53
CA ALA A 92 -8.63 -0.95 -6.88
C ALA A 92 -7.60 -0.58 -5.79
N ARG A 93 -7.97 -0.68 -4.52
CA ARG A 93 -7.06 -0.42 -3.38
C ARG A 93 -5.93 -1.44 -3.28
N LEU A 94 -6.19 -2.72 -3.54
CA LEU A 94 -5.14 -3.74 -3.60
C LEU A 94 -4.13 -3.43 -4.70
N THR A 95 -4.58 -3.00 -5.87
CA THR A 95 -3.69 -2.57 -6.96
C THR A 95 -2.85 -1.35 -6.56
N GLN A 96 -3.45 -0.40 -5.84
CA GLN A 96 -2.72 0.75 -5.27
C GLN A 96 -1.66 0.30 -4.25
N LEU A 97 -1.99 -0.61 -3.35
CA LEU A 97 -1.05 -1.19 -2.38
C LEU A 97 0.11 -1.92 -3.06
N GLU A 98 -0.16 -2.67 -4.12
CA GLU A 98 0.88 -3.31 -4.93
C GLU A 98 1.84 -2.28 -5.53
N SER A 99 1.31 -1.23 -6.14
CA SER A 99 2.12 -0.13 -6.72
C SER A 99 2.96 0.58 -5.64
N LEU A 100 2.36 0.88 -4.47
CA LEU A 100 3.08 1.45 -3.32
C LEU A 100 4.18 0.50 -2.83
N GLY A 101 3.88 -0.78 -2.72
CA GLY A 101 4.84 -1.82 -2.33
C GLY A 101 6.03 -1.90 -3.29
N GLU A 102 5.80 -1.80 -4.59
CA GLU A 102 6.87 -1.76 -5.61
C GLU A 102 7.75 -0.52 -5.46
N ARG A 103 7.16 0.67 -5.27
CA ARG A 103 7.92 1.91 -5.07
C ARG A 103 8.77 1.87 -3.79
N VAL A 104 8.17 1.44 -2.68
CA VAL A 104 8.86 1.28 -1.38
C VAL A 104 10.02 0.29 -1.51
N SER A 105 9.81 -0.84 -2.19
CA SER A 105 10.85 -1.83 -2.46
C SER A 105 11.99 -1.26 -3.28
N GLY A 106 11.68 -0.51 -4.34
CA GLY A 106 12.68 0.16 -5.18
C GLY A 106 13.50 1.19 -4.39
N LEU A 107 12.86 1.97 -3.49
CA LEU A 107 13.55 2.92 -2.62
C LEU A 107 14.42 2.21 -1.57
N ALA A 108 13.94 1.10 -1.01
CA ALA A 108 14.66 0.29 -0.03
C ALA A 108 15.77 -0.59 -0.65
N GLY A 109 15.84 -0.68 -1.98
CA GLY A 109 16.79 -1.55 -2.69
C GLY A 109 16.47 -3.05 -2.55
N ILE A 110 15.19 -3.38 -2.32
CA ILE A 110 14.70 -4.75 -2.24
C ILE A 110 14.14 -5.14 -3.60
N ASN A 111 14.47 -6.36 -4.07
CA ASN A 111 13.92 -6.83 -5.33
C ASN A 111 12.39 -7.07 -5.19
N PRO A 112 11.52 -6.46 -6.01
CA PRO A 112 10.08 -6.68 -5.94
C PRO A 112 9.66 -8.15 -6.08
N ALA A 113 10.45 -8.97 -6.77
CA ALA A 113 10.18 -10.39 -6.94
C ALA A 113 10.24 -11.16 -5.59
N ASP A 114 11.07 -10.71 -4.64
CA ASP A 114 11.19 -11.33 -3.33
C ASP A 114 9.96 -11.08 -2.44
N ILE A 115 9.22 -9.99 -2.72
CA ILE A 115 7.99 -9.62 -2.01
C ILE A 115 6.77 -10.30 -2.63
N LYS A 116 6.80 -10.52 -3.95
CA LYS A 116 5.71 -11.19 -4.70
C LYS A 116 5.70 -12.71 -4.55
N ALA A 117 6.62 -13.28 -3.77
CA ALA A 117 6.60 -14.70 -3.49
C ALA A 117 5.24 -15.08 -2.88
N ALA A 118 4.52 -15.96 -3.55
CA ALA A 118 3.22 -16.41 -3.06
C ALA A 118 3.37 -16.98 -1.65
N PRO A 119 2.56 -16.53 -0.69
CA PRO A 119 2.62 -17.08 0.67
C PRO A 119 2.38 -18.58 0.62
N GLY A 120 3.10 -19.33 1.43
CA GLY A 120 2.92 -20.78 1.55
C GLY A 120 1.44 -21.09 1.81
N ARG A 121 0.83 -21.92 0.94
CA ARG A 121 -0.54 -22.36 1.10
C ARG A 121 -0.55 -23.65 1.92
N GLY A 122 -1.22 -23.63 3.05
CA GLY A 122 -1.39 -24.78 3.93
C GLY A 122 -1.84 -24.34 5.31
N GLY A 123 -2.57 -25.18 5.99
CA GLY A 123 -3.11 -24.96 7.33
C GLY A 123 -4.16 -26.01 7.66
N ALA A 124 -4.57 -26.10 8.92
CA ALA A 124 -5.67 -26.98 9.32
C ALA A 124 -6.96 -26.55 8.61
N LEU A 125 -7.65 -27.50 7.99
CA LEU A 125 -8.96 -27.27 7.39
C LEU A 125 -9.96 -26.99 8.49
N VAL A 126 -10.33 -25.76 8.67
CA VAL A 126 -11.45 -25.36 9.53
C VAL A 126 -12.68 -25.36 8.65
N SER A 127 -13.65 -26.22 8.93
CA SER A 127 -14.92 -26.25 8.21
C SER A 127 -15.67 -24.95 8.51
N GLY A 128 -15.73 -24.06 7.51
CA GLY A 128 -16.43 -22.80 7.60
C GLY A 128 -17.93 -23.01 7.55
N ARG A 129 -18.67 -22.46 8.52
CA ARG A 129 -20.11 -22.25 8.34
C ARG A 129 -20.34 -21.14 7.31
N PRO A 130 -21.46 -21.19 6.56
CA PRO A 130 -21.81 -20.06 5.70
C PRO A 130 -21.94 -18.78 6.54
N LEU A 131 -21.29 -17.71 6.08
CA LEU A 131 -21.39 -16.40 6.72
C LEU A 131 -22.79 -15.82 6.51
N SER A 132 -23.35 -15.20 7.54
CA SER A 132 -24.52 -14.35 7.38
C SER A 132 -24.17 -13.09 6.59
N MET A 133 -25.17 -12.40 6.03
CA MET A 133 -24.95 -11.13 5.31
C MET A 133 -24.30 -10.08 6.20
N ASP A 134 -24.72 -9.99 7.47
CA ASP A 134 -24.15 -9.05 8.44
C ASP A 134 -22.68 -9.39 8.78
N GLU A 135 -22.35 -10.67 8.93
CA GLU A 135 -20.96 -11.11 9.17
C GLU A 135 -20.07 -10.84 7.95
N LEU A 136 -20.61 -11.02 6.75
CA LEU A 136 -19.89 -10.70 5.51
C LEU A 136 -19.62 -9.19 5.42
N GLN A 137 -20.63 -8.35 5.68
CA GLN A 137 -20.49 -6.90 5.69
C GLN A 137 -19.48 -6.43 6.74
N ALA A 138 -19.52 -6.98 7.94
CA ALA A 138 -18.56 -6.67 9.00
C ALA A 138 -17.13 -7.04 8.58
N THR A 139 -16.94 -8.21 7.97
CA THR A 139 -15.65 -8.67 7.48
C THR A 139 -15.12 -7.76 6.37
N LEU A 140 -15.97 -7.33 5.44
CA LEU A 140 -15.60 -6.38 4.38
C LEU A 140 -15.18 -5.03 4.95
N ASN A 141 -15.91 -4.51 5.93
CA ASN A 141 -15.58 -3.25 6.60
C ASN A 141 -14.25 -3.33 7.36
N ASP A 142 -13.99 -4.46 8.05
CA ASP A 142 -12.72 -4.68 8.73
C ASP A 142 -11.55 -4.77 7.75
N LEU A 143 -11.75 -5.46 6.63
CA LEU A 143 -10.74 -5.56 5.57
C LEU A 143 -10.47 -4.20 4.92
N ASP A 144 -11.51 -3.40 4.69
CA ASP A 144 -11.39 -2.03 4.19
C ASP A 144 -10.57 -1.16 5.15
N ARG A 145 -10.90 -1.20 6.45
CA ARG A 145 -10.16 -0.48 7.48
C ARG A 145 -8.69 -0.91 7.53
N LEU A 146 -8.42 -2.22 7.49
CA LEU A 146 -7.05 -2.75 7.50
C LEU A 146 -6.27 -2.30 6.26
N THR A 147 -6.91 -2.33 5.10
CA THR A 147 -6.31 -1.90 3.82
C THR A 147 -5.95 -0.42 3.86
N ASN A 148 -6.84 0.44 4.37
CA ASN A 148 -6.57 1.86 4.54
C ASN A 148 -5.39 2.11 5.48
N GLN A 149 -5.34 1.47 6.65
CA GLN A 149 -4.23 1.58 7.59
C GLN A 149 -2.89 1.15 6.97
N ARG A 150 -2.89 0.10 6.14
CA ARG A 150 -1.69 -0.36 5.43
C ARG A 150 -1.25 0.62 4.35
N THR A 151 -2.20 1.21 3.63
CA THR A 151 -1.93 2.23 2.61
C THR A 151 -1.28 3.46 3.25
N ASP A 152 -1.84 3.97 4.36
CA ASP A 152 -1.30 5.11 5.09
C ASP A 152 0.13 4.83 5.59
N LEU A 153 0.34 3.66 6.20
CA LEU A 153 1.66 3.24 6.68
C LEU A 153 2.69 3.18 5.53
N LEU A 154 2.33 2.57 4.40
CA LEU A 154 3.22 2.49 3.24
C LEU A 154 3.51 3.85 2.62
N THR A 155 2.54 4.75 2.59
CA THR A 155 2.72 6.14 2.09
C THR A 155 3.71 6.91 2.98
N VAL A 156 3.57 6.82 4.31
CA VAL A 156 4.53 7.43 5.25
C VAL A 156 5.91 6.83 5.09
N LEU A 157 6.00 5.50 4.92
CA LEU A 157 7.28 4.82 4.72
C LEU A 157 7.94 5.21 3.40
N GLU A 158 7.17 5.30 2.31
CA GLU A 158 7.64 5.78 1.01
C GLU A 158 8.25 7.18 1.13
N SER A 159 7.52 8.12 1.73
CA SER A 159 8.00 9.48 1.94
C SER A 159 9.31 9.51 2.71
N ARG A 160 9.39 8.79 3.84
CA ARG A 160 10.62 8.72 4.64
C ARG A 160 11.81 8.11 3.89
N LEU A 161 11.58 7.02 3.15
CA LEU A 161 12.63 6.39 2.36
C LEU A 161 13.08 7.28 1.20
N PHE A 162 12.13 7.97 0.58
CA PHE A 162 12.44 8.96 -0.46
C PHE A 162 13.31 10.08 0.10
N ASP A 163 12.90 10.70 1.22
CA ASP A 163 13.66 11.77 1.89
C ASP A 163 15.06 11.27 2.27
N GLN A 164 15.15 10.10 2.87
CA GLN A 164 16.43 9.50 3.24
C GLN A 164 17.31 9.25 2.01
N LYS A 165 16.74 8.79 0.91
CA LYS A 165 17.46 8.58 -0.35
C LYS A 165 17.95 9.91 -0.93
N MET A 166 17.09 10.92 -0.96
CA MET A 166 17.45 12.26 -1.43
C MET A 166 18.57 12.84 -0.58
N HIS A 167 18.45 12.83 0.74
CA HIS A 167 19.53 13.28 1.63
C HIS A 167 20.82 12.52 1.42
N SER A 168 20.78 11.19 1.23
CA SER A 168 21.98 10.40 0.98
C SER A 168 22.68 10.73 -0.33
N MET A 169 21.93 11.23 -1.32
CA MET A 169 22.48 11.65 -2.61
C MET A 169 23.09 13.06 -2.56
N MET A 170 22.68 13.88 -1.60
CA MET A 170 23.19 15.23 -1.39
C MET A 170 24.46 15.27 -0.52
N VAL A 171 24.72 14.23 0.28
CA VAL A 171 25.96 14.17 1.07
C VAL A 171 27.15 13.72 0.19
N PRO A 172 28.31 14.42 0.20
CA PRO A 172 29.44 14.14 -0.67
C PRO A 172 30.22 12.87 -0.23
N THR A 173 29.64 11.73 -0.51
CA THR A 173 30.16 10.42 -0.14
C THR A 173 30.84 9.67 -1.28
N GLN A 174 30.71 10.18 -2.51
CA GLN A 174 31.41 9.64 -3.69
C GLN A 174 32.83 10.17 -3.74
N ARG A 175 33.81 9.28 -3.90
CA ARG A 175 35.21 9.68 -4.15
C ARG A 175 35.30 10.42 -5.49
N PRO A 176 35.87 11.65 -5.52
CA PRO A 176 35.82 12.49 -6.73
C PRO A 176 36.82 12.02 -7.81
N VAL A 177 37.87 11.30 -7.46
CA VAL A 177 38.83 10.69 -8.40
C VAL A 177 38.95 9.21 -8.09
N ALA A 178 38.46 8.37 -8.98
CA ALA A 178 38.40 6.93 -8.75
C ALA A 178 39.81 6.27 -8.71
N ALA A 179 40.67 6.64 -9.64
CA ALA A 179 42.02 6.09 -9.82
C ALA A 179 43.12 6.88 -9.08
N GLY A 180 42.78 7.98 -8.40
CA GLY A 180 43.77 8.83 -7.70
C GLY A 180 44.19 8.24 -6.38
N THR A 181 45.50 8.43 -6.02
CA THR A 181 46.01 8.18 -4.68
C THR A 181 45.74 9.40 -3.78
N LEU A 182 45.51 9.16 -2.48
CA LEU A 182 45.40 10.25 -1.53
C LEU A 182 46.81 10.84 -1.34
N GLY A 183 46.96 12.13 -1.66
CA GLY A 183 48.18 12.88 -1.48
C GLY A 183 48.23 13.53 -0.11
N SER A 184 47.83 14.81 -0.01
CA SER A 184 47.83 15.56 1.22
C SER A 184 46.48 15.54 1.92
N GLU A 185 46.50 15.39 3.24
CA GLU A 185 45.29 15.39 4.09
C GLU A 185 44.90 16.80 4.52
N PHE A 186 43.65 16.94 4.99
CA PHE A 186 43.11 18.15 5.62
C PHE A 186 43.82 18.45 6.93
N GLY A 187 44.14 19.74 7.18
CA GLY A 187 44.66 20.18 8.45
C GLY A 187 45.93 21.05 8.36
N TRP A 188 46.48 21.38 9.49
CA TRP A 188 47.70 22.20 9.57
C TRP A 188 48.90 21.46 9.06
N ARG A 189 49.63 22.05 8.09
CA ARG A 189 50.84 21.50 7.52
C ARG A 189 51.80 22.62 7.07
N ILE A 190 53.01 22.28 6.76
CA ILE A 190 53.93 23.22 6.11
C ILE A 190 53.51 23.34 4.64
N ASP A 191 53.23 24.57 4.20
CA ASP A 191 52.89 24.88 2.81
C ASP A 191 54.12 24.60 1.92
N PRO A 192 53.95 23.76 0.86
CA PRO A 192 55.10 23.31 0.04
C PRO A 192 55.71 24.45 -0.81
N ILE A 193 55.04 25.57 -0.95
CA ILE A 193 55.49 26.69 -1.78
C ILE A 193 56.16 27.77 -0.92
N THR A 194 55.56 28.12 0.21
CA THR A 194 56.04 29.19 1.08
C THR A 194 56.92 28.73 2.24
N GLY A 195 56.87 27.44 2.61
CA GLY A 195 57.55 26.91 3.74
C GLY A 195 56.97 27.29 5.11
N HIS A 196 55.87 28.03 5.14
CA HIS A 196 55.18 28.48 6.35
C HIS A 196 54.09 27.50 6.79
N SER A 197 53.72 27.52 8.07
CA SER A 197 52.56 26.76 8.56
C SER A 197 51.25 27.32 7.98
N ALA A 198 50.47 26.52 7.29
CA ALA A 198 49.21 26.87 6.70
C ALA A 198 48.15 25.78 6.90
N LEU A 199 46.90 26.17 6.96
CA LEU A 199 45.78 25.24 7.01
C LEU A 199 45.48 24.75 5.58
N HIS A 200 45.59 23.46 5.34
CA HIS A 200 45.09 22.82 4.14
C HIS A 200 43.59 22.57 4.26
N THR A 201 42.81 23.25 3.49
CA THR A 201 41.34 23.31 3.60
C THR A 201 40.61 22.15 2.92
N GLY A 202 41.35 21.22 2.31
CA GLY A 202 40.78 20.12 1.54
C GLY A 202 41.58 18.83 1.61
N LEU A 203 41.32 17.94 0.68
CA LEU A 203 42.06 16.74 0.37
C LEU A 203 42.66 16.82 -1.04
N ASP A 204 43.93 16.46 -1.19
CA ASP A 204 44.57 16.37 -2.49
C ASP A 204 44.54 14.93 -3.02
N PHE A 205 43.98 14.74 -4.22
CA PHE A 205 44.00 13.46 -4.93
C PHE A 205 45.01 13.54 -6.09
N GLN A 206 46.14 12.87 -5.95
CA GLN A 206 47.15 12.79 -7.03
C GLN A 206 46.61 11.90 -8.16
N ALA A 207 46.60 12.43 -9.34
CA ALA A 207 46.20 11.74 -10.58
C ALA A 207 46.76 12.50 -11.79
N ASP A 208 46.94 11.80 -12.91
CA ASP A 208 47.42 12.38 -14.15
C ASP A 208 46.45 13.44 -14.70
N THR A 209 47.02 14.46 -15.36
CA THR A 209 46.22 15.46 -16.07
C THR A 209 45.28 14.79 -17.06
N GLY A 210 44.01 15.22 -17.09
CA GLY A 210 42.94 14.62 -17.90
C GLY A 210 42.16 13.49 -17.23
N THR A 211 42.59 13.04 -16.01
CA THR A 211 41.84 12.07 -15.26
C THR A 211 40.44 12.64 -14.92
N PRO A 212 39.35 11.87 -15.10
CA PRO A 212 38.00 12.34 -14.78
C PRO A 212 37.80 12.73 -13.34
N ILE A 213 37.24 13.90 -13.08
CA ILE A 213 36.73 14.37 -11.81
C ILE A 213 35.22 14.11 -11.76
N LEU A 214 34.77 13.38 -10.76
CA LEU A 214 33.39 12.99 -10.55
C LEU A 214 32.76 13.81 -9.43
N ALA A 215 31.50 14.19 -9.56
CA ALA A 215 30.76 14.86 -8.52
C ALA A 215 30.58 13.98 -7.28
N ALA A 216 31.01 14.47 -6.11
CA ALA A 216 30.95 13.73 -4.86
C ALA A 216 29.51 13.53 -4.34
N ALA A 217 28.56 14.41 -4.73
CA ALA A 217 27.14 14.36 -4.45
C ALA A 217 26.34 15.00 -5.59
N SER A 218 25.00 14.84 -5.55
CA SER A 218 24.08 15.55 -6.46
C SER A 218 23.91 16.99 -5.98
N GLY A 219 23.72 17.94 -6.91
CA GLY A 219 23.53 19.34 -6.57
C GLY A 219 23.43 20.25 -7.80
N VAL A 220 23.64 21.54 -7.59
CA VAL A 220 23.61 22.57 -8.60
C VAL A 220 24.97 23.27 -8.66
N VAL A 221 25.50 23.50 -9.85
CA VAL A 221 26.72 24.30 -10.01
C VAL A 221 26.45 25.75 -9.64
N VAL A 222 27.13 26.26 -8.60
CA VAL A 222 26.99 27.65 -8.13
C VAL A 222 28.12 28.54 -8.57
N ALA A 223 29.34 27.99 -8.79
CA ALA A 223 30.46 28.74 -9.31
C ALA A 223 31.25 27.89 -10.30
N GLN A 224 31.72 28.52 -11.38
CA GLN A 224 32.68 28.02 -12.33
C GLN A 224 33.51 29.20 -12.82
N GLU A 225 34.74 29.30 -12.34
CA GLU A 225 35.61 30.46 -12.59
C GLU A 225 37.09 30.08 -12.54
N TYR A 226 37.95 31.00 -12.91
CA TYR A 226 39.37 30.89 -12.67
C TYR A 226 39.77 31.73 -11.45
N HIS A 227 40.37 31.09 -10.48
CA HIS A 227 40.86 31.74 -9.25
C HIS A 227 42.40 31.65 -9.20
N PRO A 228 43.12 32.73 -8.79
CA PRO A 228 44.59 32.74 -8.79
C PRO A 228 45.23 31.58 -8.00
N GLU A 229 44.63 31.20 -6.89
CA GLU A 229 45.14 30.10 -6.07
C GLU A 229 44.58 28.73 -6.49
N TYR A 230 43.25 28.64 -6.72
CA TYR A 230 42.57 27.38 -7.06
C TYR A 230 42.64 27.01 -8.55
N GLY A 231 43.11 27.92 -9.41
CA GLY A 231 43.06 27.71 -10.88
C GLY A 231 41.61 27.63 -11.39
N ASN A 232 41.36 26.73 -12.32
CA ASN A 232 39.98 26.43 -12.74
C ASN A 232 39.26 25.74 -11.59
N VAL A 233 38.27 26.42 -11.03
CA VAL A 233 37.52 25.96 -9.85
C VAL A 233 36.05 25.81 -10.18
N LEU A 234 35.46 24.77 -9.63
CA LEU A 234 34.06 24.44 -9.72
C LEU A 234 33.48 24.25 -8.33
N GLU A 235 32.34 24.88 -8.04
CA GLU A 235 31.59 24.68 -6.80
C GLU A 235 30.19 24.12 -7.09
N ILE A 236 29.80 23.13 -6.32
CA ILE A 236 28.47 22.50 -6.38
C ILE A 236 27.80 22.66 -5.04
N ASP A 237 26.63 23.28 -5.03
CA ASP A 237 25.74 23.37 -3.86
C ASP A 237 24.84 22.12 -3.81
N HIS A 238 24.87 21.45 -2.65
CA HIS A 238 24.10 20.23 -2.38
C HIS A 238 22.86 20.49 -1.52
N GLY A 239 22.59 21.78 -1.21
CA GLY A 239 21.56 22.19 -0.25
C GLY A 239 22.05 22.14 1.20
N ASN A 240 21.27 22.72 2.11
CA ASN A 240 21.58 22.82 3.54
C ASN A 240 22.97 23.43 3.84
N ASP A 241 23.36 24.44 3.07
CA ASP A 241 24.65 25.13 3.15
C ASP A 241 25.88 24.21 2.97
N LEU A 242 25.70 23.09 2.28
CA LEU A 242 26.73 22.12 1.98
C LEU A 242 27.22 22.31 0.55
N ILE A 243 28.49 22.71 0.40
CA ILE A 243 29.13 22.97 -0.90
C ILE A 243 30.35 22.06 -1.05
N THR A 244 30.59 21.55 -2.25
CA THR A 244 31.86 20.93 -2.59
C THR A 244 32.58 21.78 -3.63
N ARG A 245 33.92 21.92 -3.46
CA ARG A 245 34.81 22.65 -4.36
C ARG A 245 35.81 21.70 -4.97
N TYR A 246 36.02 21.87 -6.28
CA TYR A 246 36.94 21.09 -7.10
C TYR A 246 37.90 22.07 -7.79
N ALA A 247 39.18 22.02 -7.45
CA ALA A 247 40.17 22.99 -7.90
C ALA A 247 41.27 22.35 -8.71
N HIS A 248 42.12 23.18 -9.32
CA HIS A 248 43.25 22.85 -10.18
C HIS A 248 42.87 22.09 -11.48
N ALA A 249 41.60 22.15 -11.88
CA ALA A 249 41.10 21.43 -13.07
C ALA A 249 41.79 21.92 -14.35
N SER A 250 42.11 20.98 -15.26
CA SER A 250 42.55 21.32 -16.62
C SER A 250 41.39 21.84 -17.45
N VAL A 251 40.25 21.16 -17.36
CA VAL A 251 38.99 21.49 -18.06
C VAL A 251 37.82 21.31 -17.15
N VAL A 252 36.87 22.24 -17.14
CA VAL A 252 35.55 22.14 -16.51
C VAL A 252 34.52 21.88 -17.58
N LEU A 253 33.70 20.82 -17.43
CA LEU A 253 32.76 20.30 -18.43
C LEU A 253 31.32 20.75 -18.21
N VAL A 254 31.05 21.43 -17.12
CA VAL A 254 29.72 21.85 -16.68
C VAL A 254 29.70 23.37 -16.45
N LYS A 255 28.51 23.98 -16.43
CA LYS A 255 28.33 25.43 -16.29
C LYS A 255 27.52 25.77 -15.06
N LYS A 256 27.67 27.01 -14.57
CA LYS A 256 26.85 27.57 -13.52
C LYS A 256 25.35 27.41 -13.83
N GLY A 257 24.58 26.85 -12.88
CA GLY A 257 23.16 26.52 -13.01
C GLY A 257 22.87 25.10 -13.45
N ASP A 258 23.86 24.32 -13.89
CA ASP A 258 23.66 22.93 -14.30
C ASP A 258 23.30 22.06 -13.08
N LEU A 259 22.31 21.15 -13.28
CA LEU A 259 21.95 20.11 -12.33
C LEU A 259 22.90 18.93 -12.46
N ILE A 260 23.58 18.57 -11.39
CA ILE A 260 24.60 17.53 -11.34
C ILE A 260 24.07 16.31 -10.58
N LYS A 261 24.31 15.14 -11.16
CA LYS A 261 24.08 13.85 -10.47
C LYS A 261 25.36 13.39 -9.81
N ARG A 262 25.23 12.79 -8.61
CA ARG A 262 26.34 12.13 -7.93
C ARG A 262 27.05 11.13 -8.86
N GLY A 263 28.38 11.20 -8.94
CA GLY A 263 29.20 10.37 -9.82
C GLY A 263 29.26 10.81 -11.29
N GLN A 264 28.59 11.93 -11.64
CA GLN A 264 28.70 12.53 -12.99
C GLN A 264 30.09 13.10 -13.19
N LYS A 265 30.70 12.90 -14.37
CA LYS A 265 31.93 13.58 -14.75
C LYS A 265 31.68 15.08 -14.93
N ILE A 266 32.40 15.92 -14.18
CA ILE A 266 32.20 17.36 -14.10
C ILE A 266 33.41 18.16 -14.59
N ALA A 267 34.61 17.57 -14.48
CA ALA A 267 35.86 18.22 -14.84
C ALA A 267 36.95 17.17 -15.10
N GLU A 268 38.15 17.61 -15.41
CA GLU A 268 39.36 16.79 -15.57
C GLU A 268 40.47 17.34 -14.67
N VAL A 269 41.27 16.45 -14.08
CA VAL A 269 42.43 16.80 -13.26
C VAL A 269 43.43 17.62 -14.06
N GLY A 270 44.02 18.61 -13.43
CA GLY A 270 45.04 19.47 -14.00
C GLY A 270 46.07 19.94 -13.00
N THR A 271 46.68 21.08 -13.28
CA THR A 271 47.68 21.74 -12.44
C THR A 271 47.57 23.26 -12.58
N THR A 272 46.35 23.78 -12.81
CA THR A 272 46.11 25.21 -12.99
C THR A 272 46.13 25.95 -11.63
N GLY A 273 46.46 27.24 -11.63
CA GLY A 273 46.58 28.05 -10.42
C GLY A 273 47.84 27.72 -9.60
N ARG A 274 47.74 27.80 -8.27
CA ARG A 274 48.90 27.56 -7.36
C ARG A 274 48.98 26.08 -7.03
N SER A 275 49.72 25.34 -7.87
CA SER A 275 49.88 23.88 -7.79
C SER A 275 51.32 23.48 -8.03
N THR A 276 51.81 22.44 -7.31
CA THR A 276 53.16 21.86 -7.48
C THR A 276 53.21 20.67 -8.45
N GLY A 277 52.04 20.20 -8.88
CA GLY A 277 51.91 19.06 -9.82
C GLY A 277 50.46 18.66 -10.05
N ALA A 278 50.24 17.72 -10.94
CA ALA A 278 48.88 17.31 -11.31
C ALA A 278 48.13 16.65 -10.17
N HIS A 279 47.05 17.26 -9.72
CA HIS A 279 46.16 16.73 -8.65
C HIS A 279 44.83 17.43 -8.68
N LEU A 280 43.82 16.82 -8.03
CA LEU A 280 42.58 17.46 -7.63
C LEU A 280 42.69 17.92 -6.19
N HIS A 281 42.50 19.22 -5.93
CA HIS A 281 42.22 19.73 -4.59
C HIS A 281 40.71 19.73 -4.37
N PHE A 282 40.24 18.99 -3.36
CA PHE A 282 38.83 18.78 -3.07
C PHE A 282 38.46 19.26 -1.67
N GLU A 283 37.49 20.17 -1.59
CA GLU A 283 36.99 20.71 -0.30
C GLU A 283 35.52 20.36 -0.11
N VAL A 284 35.14 20.26 1.17
CA VAL A 284 33.75 20.24 1.63
C VAL A 284 33.54 21.40 2.58
N LEU A 285 32.62 22.28 2.23
CA LEU A 285 32.28 23.44 3.04
C LEU A 285 30.88 23.27 3.64
N VAL A 286 30.74 23.54 4.92
CA VAL A 286 29.47 23.61 5.63
C VAL A 286 29.32 25.04 6.16
N GLN A 287 28.29 25.74 5.74
CA GLN A 287 28.10 27.18 6.04
C GLN A 287 29.34 28.03 5.71
N GLY A 288 30.00 27.71 4.60
CA GLY A 288 31.21 28.39 4.16
C GLY A 288 32.49 28.01 4.93
N ILE A 289 32.41 27.15 5.94
CA ILE A 289 33.55 26.71 6.76
C ILE A 289 34.07 25.37 6.23
N PRO A 290 35.37 25.27 5.84
CA PRO A 290 35.98 24.03 5.40
C PRO A 290 35.89 22.93 6.47
N GLN A 291 35.47 21.76 6.07
CA GLN A 291 35.38 20.54 6.87
C GLN A 291 36.29 19.47 6.28
N ASP A 292 36.80 18.56 7.14
CA ASP A 292 37.59 17.44 6.70
C ASP A 292 36.79 16.53 5.74
N PRO A 293 37.10 16.52 4.42
CA PRO A 293 36.34 15.76 3.45
C PRO A 293 36.41 14.24 3.69
N GLN A 294 37.44 13.76 4.36
CA GLN A 294 37.63 12.34 4.63
C GLN A 294 36.48 11.76 5.47
N LYS A 295 35.90 12.56 6.37
CA LYS A 295 34.75 12.16 7.20
C LYS A 295 33.54 11.81 6.33
N PHE A 296 33.29 12.62 5.29
CA PHE A 296 32.18 12.41 4.34
C PHE A 296 32.42 11.20 3.45
N LEU A 297 33.62 11.09 2.88
CA LEU A 297 34.00 10.00 1.98
C LEU A 297 34.00 8.63 2.67
N ARG A 298 34.45 8.56 3.95
CA ARG A 298 34.42 7.33 4.76
C ARG A 298 32.97 6.91 5.06
N ALA A 299 32.06 7.85 5.29
CA ALA A 299 30.64 7.55 5.49
C ALA A 299 30.04 6.85 4.27
N GLY A 300 30.41 7.29 3.05
CA GLY A 300 30.01 6.64 1.81
C GLY A 300 30.55 5.21 1.64
N GLY A 301 31.81 5.01 1.96
CA GLY A 301 32.43 3.67 1.96
C GLY A 301 31.74 2.70 2.91
N ASN A 302 31.41 3.16 4.12
CA ASN A 302 30.67 2.36 5.10
C ASN A 302 29.25 2.03 4.64
N LEU A 303 28.55 2.97 3.99
CA LEU A 303 27.21 2.73 3.42
C LEU A 303 27.26 1.72 2.27
N ALA A 304 28.22 1.85 1.36
CA ALA A 304 28.43 0.91 0.27
C ALA A 304 28.81 -0.49 0.79
N ALA A 305 29.71 -0.58 1.76
CA ALA A 305 30.09 -1.84 2.38
C ALA A 305 28.91 -2.52 3.09
N ARG A 306 28.08 -1.77 3.83
CA ARG A 306 26.85 -2.28 4.45
C ARG A 306 25.83 -2.78 3.42
N GLN A 307 25.72 -2.10 2.29
CA GLN A 307 24.82 -2.50 1.21
C GLN A 307 25.29 -3.79 0.54
N VAL A 308 26.59 -3.93 0.25
CA VAL A 308 27.17 -5.15 -0.28
C VAL A 308 27.04 -6.32 0.71
N ALA A 309 27.29 -6.09 2.01
CA ALA A 309 27.12 -7.10 3.04
C ALA A 309 25.66 -7.56 3.17
N ARG A 310 24.70 -6.64 3.10
CA ARG A 310 23.25 -6.98 3.07
C ARG A 310 22.90 -7.83 1.86
N LEU A 311 23.33 -7.45 0.67
CA LEU A 311 23.09 -8.21 -0.56
C LEU A 311 23.70 -9.61 -0.47
N ALA A 312 24.92 -9.74 0.02
CA ALA A 312 25.59 -11.04 0.22
C ALA A 312 24.82 -11.92 1.23
N GLN A 313 24.32 -11.36 2.32
CA GLN A 313 23.48 -12.09 3.28
C GLN A 313 22.12 -12.53 2.69
N GLN A 314 21.51 -11.69 1.85
CA GLN A 314 20.28 -12.05 1.17
C GLN A 314 20.50 -13.19 0.16
N THR A 315 21.57 -13.15 -0.62
CA THR A 315 21.93 -14.22 -1.57
C THR A 315 22.23 -15.54 -0.83
N ALA A 316 22.93 -15.48 0.28
CA ALA A 316 23.22 -16.67 1.10
C ALA A 316 21.96 -17.30 1.70
N ARG A 317 20.95 -16.49 2.10
CA ARG A 317 19.66 -17.00 2.58
C ARG A 317 18.84 -17.68 1.49
N VAL A 318 18.87 -17.18 0.26
CA VAL A 318 18.17 -17.78 -0.88
C VAL A 318 18.78 -19.11 -1.29
N THR A 319 20.12 -19.24 -1.20
CA THR A 319 20.83 -20.51 -1.53
C THR A 319 20.79 -21.55 -0.43
N SER A 320 20.45 -21.19 0.80
CA SER A 320 20.36 -22.09 1.96
C SER A 320 18.99 -22.74 2.20
N VAL A 321 18.02 -22.59 1.28
CA VAL A 321 16.76 -23.32 1.34
C VAL A 321 17.07 -24.81 1.16
N PRO A 322 16.81 -25.69 2.13
CA PRO A 322 17.13 -27.10 2.01
C PRO A 322 16.35 -27.72 0.83
N ARG A 323 17.10 -28.29 -0.10
CA ARG A 323 16.55 -29.09 -1.17
C ARG A 323 15.87 -30.30 -0.53
N VAL A 324 14.54 -30.32 -0.52
CA VAL A 324 13.75 -31.47 -0.04
C VAL A 324 14.13 -32.67 -0.91
N GLU A 325 14.93 -33.55 -0.34
CA GLU A 325 15.35 -34.81 -0.93
C GLU A 325 14.11 -35.69 -1.08
N LYS A 326 13.70 -35.94 -2.33
CA LYS A 326 12.64 -36.91 -2.64
C LYS A 326 13.12 -38.31 -2.21
N GLN A 327 12.78 -38.70 -1.00
CA GLN A 327 12.87 -40.14 -0.63
C GLN A 327 11.88 -40.92 -1.47
N ARG A 328 12.40 -41.58 -2.49
CA ARG A 328 11.72 -42.65 -3.20
C ARG A 328 11.55 -43.85 -2.23
N ALA A 329 10.37 -44.01 -1.68
CA ALA A 329 9.98 -45.24 -1.05
C ALA A 329 9.89 -46.34 -2.13
N VAL A 330 10.91 -47.17 -2.23
CA VAL A 330 10.84 -48.46 -2.88
C VAL A 330 10.06 -49.36 -1.93
N ARG A 331 8.85 -49.71 -2.27
CA ARG A 331 8.13 -50.87 -1.69
C ARG A 331 8.43 -52.10 -2.53
N ARG A 332 8.99 -53.07 -1.84
CA ARG A 332 8.88 -54.49 -2.16
C ARG A 332 7.48 -55.00 -1.75
#